data_d9efe4557591c618cf9f81747b1dc146
#
_entry.id   d9efe4557591c618cf9f81747b1dc146
#
_cell.length_a   1.000
_cell.length_b   1.000
_cell.length_c   1.000
_cell.angle_alpha   90.00
_cell.angle_beta   90.00
_cell.angle_gamma   90.00
#
_symmetry.space_group_name_H-M   'P 1'
#
loop_
_entity.id
_entity.type
_entity.pdbx_description
1 polymer ?
#
loop_
_entity_poly.entity_id
_entity_poly.type
_entity_poly.pdbx_seq_one_letter_code
_entity_poly.pdbx_strand_id
1 'polypeptide(L)'
;AQIICSDKTGTLTQNKMTVVECSSGEAEDGLLAEAMALCCDARIEKGEDSAIGEPTECALVNYAHKVGIEKAELEKEMPRISEVPFDSSRKMMSTLHKRVSDGKIIQYTKGAPDEVLKKCTKIIKGGKIREITEEDRREIAGANKQMADKALRVLMAAFKTYDEMPGDISPAGVEKDLCYIGLEGMIDPVRPEVKAAIEECNEAGIRPIMITGDHIDTASAIGRELGILSENTRAITGAMLNDLSDDEFEK
;
A
#
# COMPACT_ATOMS: atom_id res chain seq x y z
N ALA A 1 -0.53 5.96 37.95
CA ALA A 1 0.58 5.68 37.03
C ALA A 1 1.20 6.99 36.56
N GLN A 2 2.49 7.03 36.35
CA GLN A 2 3.19 8.21 35.81
C GLN A 2 3.52 8.01 34.30
N ILE A 3 3.59 6.75 33.87
CA ILE A 3 3.94 6.35 32.52
C ILE A 3 2.97 5.25 32.07
N ILE A 4 2.51 5.33 30.83
CA ILE A 4 1.74 4.29 30.15
C ILE A 4 2.51 3.90 28.90
N CYS A 5 2.95 2.63 28.83
CA CYS A 5 3.53 2.05 27.62
C CYS A 5 2.43 1.36 26.81
N SER A 6 2.27 1.73 25.57
CA SER A 6 1.25 1.16 24.67
C SER A 6 1.89 0.57 23.41
N ASP A 7 1.45 -0.61 23.02
CA ASP A 7 1.75 -1.14 21.70
C ASP A 7 1.06 -0.30 20.62
N LYS A 8 1.69 -0.17 19.44
CA LYS A 8 1.11 0.53 18.30
C LYS A 8 0.00 -0.31 17.66
N THR A 9 0.35 -1.51 17.19
CA THR A 9 -0.51 -2.29 16.29
C THR A 9 -1.67 -2.93 17.03
N GLY A 10 -2.91 -2.61 16.61
CA GLY A 10 -4.12 -3.15 17.22
C GLY A 10 -4.52 -2.51 18.54
N THR A 11 -3.65 -1.69 19.17
CA THR A 11 -3.95 -0.91 20.38
C THR A 11 -4.18 0.57 20.01
N LEU A 12 -3.15 1.26 19.55
CA LEU A 12 -3.27 2.66 19.09
C LEU A 12 -3.83 2.74 17.66
N THR A 13 -3.63 1.70 16.86
CA THR A 13 -4.15 1.59 15.50
C THR A 13 -5.25 0.53 15.40
N GLN A 14 -5.96 0.53 14.27
CA GLN A 14 -7.11 -0.35 14.04
C GLN A 14 -6.72 -1.79 13.68
N ASN A 15 -5.43 -2.06 13.43
CA ASN A 15 -4.92 -3.32 12.86
C ASN A 15 -5.61 -3.66 11.53
N LYS A 16 -5.89 -2.63 10.72
CA LYS A 16 -6.59 -2.74 9.45
C LYS A 16 -5.92 -1.82 8.42
N MET A 17 -5.15 -2.41 7.52
CA MET A 17 -4.59 -1.65 6.41
C MET A 17 -5.71 -0.97 5.60
N THR A 18 -5.50 0.29 5.25
CA THR A 18 -6.47 1.11 4.53
C THR A 18 -5.76 1.98 3.49
N VAL A 19 -6.25 1.98 2.25
CA VAL A 19 -5.77 2.91 1.22
C VAL A 19 -6.27 4.30 1.55
N VAL A 20 -5.34 5.25 1.67
CA VAL A 20 -5.62 6.64 2.08
C VAL A 20 -5.20 7.66 1.04
N GLU A 21 -4.37 7.28 0.08
CA GLU A 21 -3.88 8.17 -0.97
C GLU A 21 -3.65 7.39 -2.26
N CYS A 22 -4.06 7.96 -3.39
CA CYS A 22 -3.79 7.42 -4.72
C CYS A 22 -3.06 8.48 -5.55
N SER A 23 -2.20 8.04 -6.47
CA SER A 23 -1.52 8.89 -7.44
C SER A 23 -1.64 8.27 -8.81
N SER A 24 -2.68 8.68 -9.52
CA SER A 24 -2.99 8.38 -10.92
C SER A 24 -3.57 9.65 -11.56
N GLY A 25 -3.84 9.65 -12.85
CA GLY A 25 -4.69 10.68 -13.44
C GLY A 25 -6.16 10.41 -13.11
N GLU A 26 -7.01 11.43 -13.05
CA GLU A 26 -8.46 11.26 -12.81
C GLU A 26 -9.12 10.23 -13.75
N ALA A 27 -8.62 10.16 -15.00
CA ALA A 27 -9.11 9.20 -15.99
C ALA A 27 -8.64 7.77 -15.72
N GLU A 28 -7.64 7.57 -14.89
CA GLU A 28 -7.01 6.29 -14.58
C GLU A 28 -7.39 5.74 -13.19
N ASP A 29 -8.10 6.50 -12.34
CA ASP A 29 -8.45 6.08 -10.98
C ASP A 29 -9.27 4.77 -10.97
N GLY A 30 -10.24 4.63 -11.86
CA GLY A 30 -11.01 3.40 -12.01
C GLY A 30 -10.15 2.22 -12.45
N LEU A 31 -9.24 2.43 -13.40
CA LEU A 31 -8.32 1.40 -13.88
C LEU A 31 -7.30 0.99 -12.79
N LEU A 32 -6.85 1.94 -11.97
CA LEU A 32 -5.95 1.65 -10.85
C LEU A 32 -6.63 0.73 -9.83
N ALA A 33 -7.84 1.09 -9.39
CA ALA A 33 -8.60 0.29 -8.43
C ALA A 33 -8.97 -1.10 -8.99
N GLU A 34 -9.35 -1.20 -10.28
CA GLU A 34 -9.58 -2.46 -10.97
C GLU A 34 -8.33 -3.35 -10.99
N ALA A 35 -7.18 -2.79 -11.42
CA ALA A 35 -5.92 -3.50 -11.51
C ALA A 35 -5.46 -4.02 -10.13
N MET A 36 -5.58 -3.18 -9.11
CA MET A 36 -5.21 -3.53 -7.73
C MET A 36 -6.13 -4.63 -7.17
N ALA A 37 -7.46 -4.54 -7.40
CA ALA A 37 -8.41 -5.54 -6.93
C ALA A 37 -8.24 -6.90 -7.62
N LEU A 38 -8.09 -6.91 -8.97
CA LEU A 38 -7.93 -8.15 -9.73
C LEU A 38 -6.58 -8.83 -9.49
N CYS A 39 -5.53 -8.04 -9.21
CA CYS A 39 -4.21 -8.57 -8.86
C CYS A 39 -4.09 -8.92 -7.36
N CYS A 40 -5.17 -9.43 -6.74
CA CYS A 40 -5.27 -9.83 -5.33
C CYS A 40 -5.95 -11.18 -5.18
N ASP A 41 -5.63 -11.89 -4.09
CA ASP A 41 -6.34 -13.10 -3.68
C ASP A 41 -7.45 -12.80 -2.66
N ALA A 42 -7.35 -11.68 -1.94
CA ALA A 42 -8.40 -11.20 -1.05
C ALA A 42 -9.73 -10.99 -1.79
N ARG A 43 -10.84 -11.28 -1.11
CA ARG A 43 -12.20 -11.17 -1.65
C ARG A 43 -13.20 -10.71 -0.60
N ILE A 44 -14.27 -10.05 -1.03
CA ILE A 44 -15.43 -9.75 -0.19
C ILE A 44 -16.43 -10.90 -0.36
N GLU A 45 -16.80 -11.55 0.74
CA GLU A 45 -17.81 -12.60 0.70
C GLU A 45 -19.22 -12.00 0.62
N LYS A 46 -20.16 -12.78 0.11
CA LYS A 46 -21.54 -12.30 -0.09
C LYS A 46 -22.20 -11.93 1.24
N GLY A 47 -22.57 -10.66 1.38
CA GLY A 47 -23.19 -10.11 2.59
C GLY A 47 -22.21 -9.51 3.59
N GLU A 48 -20.93 -9.51 3.28
CA GLU A 48 -19.89 -8.83 4.06
C GLU A 48 -19.51 -7.48 3.42
N ASP A 49 -19.14 -6.52 4.26
CA ASP A 49 -18.71 -5.17 3.85
C ASP A 49 -17.16 -5.03 3.81
N SER A 50 -16.44 -6.11 4.08
CA SER A 50 -14.97 -6.10 4.18
C SER A 50 -14.36 -7.34 3.55
N ALA A 51 -13.22 -7.15 2.89
CA ALA A 51 -12.46 -8.24 2.31
C ALA A 51 -11.80 -9.13 3.36
N ILE A 52 -11.67 -10.40 3.02
CA ILE A 52 -10.97 -11.44 3.78
C ILE A 52 -9.74 -11.87 2.97
N GLY A 53 -8.58 -11.93 3.63
CA GLY A 53 -7.31 -12.29 3.02
C GLY A 53 -6.12 -11.65 3.72
N GLU A 54 -5.01 -11.48 3.00
CA GLU A 54 -3.83 -10.77 3.51
C GLU A 54 -4.17 -9.27 3.70
N PRO A 55 -3.75 -8.63 4.81
CA PRO A 55 -4.17 -7.27 5.16
C PRO A 55 -3.93 -6.21 4.08
N THR A 56 -2.80 -6.28 3.37
CA THR A 56 -2.49 -5.36 2.27
C THR A 56 -3.45 -5.53 1.10
N GLU A 57 -3.76 -6.78 0.74
CA GLU A 57 -4.72 -7.09 -0.32
C GLU A 57 -6.16 -6.73 0.05
N CYS A 58 -6.52 -6.96 1.31
CA CYS A 58 -7.82 -6.51 1.84
C CYS A 58 -7.98 -5.00 1.69
N ALA A 59 -6.92 -4.21 1.95
CA ALA A 59 -6.97 -2.76 1.78
C ALA A 59 -7.30 -2.35 0.34
N LEU A 60 -6.66 -3.00 -0.65
CA LEU A 60 -6.87 -2.73 -2.07
C LEU A 60 -8.29 -3.10 -2.53
N VAL A 61 -8.76 -4.28 -2.14
CA VAL A 61 -10.12 -4.76 -2.49
C VAL A 61 -11.21 -3.92 -1.81
N ASN A 62 -11.02 -3.55 -0.54
CA ASN A 62 -11.94 -2.66 0.18
C ASN A 62 -11.98 -1.26 -0.44
N TYR A 63 -10.83 -0.76 -0.92
CA TYR A 63 -10.78 0.53 -1.60
C TYR A 63 -11.54 0.48 -2.94
N ALA A 64 -11.32 -0.54 -3.75
CA ALA A 64 -12.06 -0.76 -5.00
C ALA A 64 -13.59 -0.79 -4.74
N HIS A 65 -14.04 -1.57 -3.75
CA HIS A 65 -15.44 -1.60 -3.33
C HIS A 65 -15.97 -0.22 -2.93
N LYS A 66 -15.21 0.53 -2.11
CA LYS A 66 -15.57 1.89 -1.67
C LYS A 66 -15.78 2.87 -2.84
N VAL A 67 -15.02 2.72 -3.93
CA VAL A 67 -15.17 3.56 -5.14
C VAL A 67 -16.15 2.97 -6.16
N GLY A 68 -16.91 1.95 -5.77
CA GLY A 68 -17.98 1.36 -6.58
C GLY A 68 -17.51 0.28 -7.57
N ILE A 69 -16.33 -0.28 -7.37
CA ILE A 69 -15.77 -1.33 -8.22
C ILE A 69 -15.86 -2.67 -7.48
N GLU A 70 -16.75 -3.54 -7.96
CA GLU A 70 -17.00 -4.85 -7.36
C GLU A 70 -16.10 -5.92 -7.99
N LYS A 71 -15.11 -6.40 -7.22
CA LYS A 71 -14.20 -7.45 -7.68
C LYS A 71 -14.92 -8.68 -8.21
N ALA A 72 -16.00 -9.12 -7.55
CA ALA A 72 -16.77 -10.29 -7.96
C ALA A 72 -17.46 -10.12 -9.33
N GLU A 73 -17.81 -8.90 -9.71
CA GLU A 73 -18.34 -8.60 -11.05
C GLU A 73 -17.22 -8.52 -12.08
N LEU A 74 -16.09 -7.88 -11.72
CA LEU A 74 -14.89 -7.84 -12.58
C LEU A 74 -14.39 -9.25 -12.93
N GLU A 75 -14.40 -10.18 -11.97
CA GLU A 75 -13.97 -11.57 -12.19
C GLU A 75 -14.89 -12.34 -13.14
N LYS A 76 -16.16 -11.93 -13.31
CA LYS A 76 -17.04 -12.49 -14.34
C LYS A 76 -16.71 -11.96 -15.74
N GLU A 77 -16.35 -10.68 -15.82
CA GLU A 77 -15.97 -10.02 -17.08
C GLU A 77 -14.54 -10.33 -17.50
N MET A 78 -13.67 -10.53 -16.52
CA MET A 78 -12.24 -10.78 -16.68
C MET A 78 -11.78 -11.90 -15.74
N PRO A 79 -12.20 -13.17 -15.96
CA PRO A 79 -11.74 -14.28 -15.14
C PRO A 79 -10.21 -14.41 -15.17
N ARG A 80 -9.62 -14.67 -14.02
CA ARG A 80 -8.18 -14.98 -13.89
C ARG A 80 -7.92 -16.33 -14.56
N ILE A 81 -6.95 -16.38 -15.45
CA ILE A 81 -6.57 -17.58 -16.19
C ILE A 81 -5.15 -18.06 -15.87
N SER A 82 -4.31 -17.18 -15.34
CA SER A 82 -2.96 -17.53 -14.87
C SER A 82 -2.43 -16.47 -13.93
N GLU A 83 -1.30 -16.77 -13.27
CA GLU A 83 -0.62 -15.83 -12.38
C GLU A 83 0.88 -16.12 -12.29
N VAL A 84 1.62 -15.09 -11.90
CA VAL A 84 2.97 -15.18 -11.36
C VAL A 84 2.86 -14.72 -9.90
N PRO A 85 2.92 -15.66 -8.92
CA PRO A 85 2.71 -15.35 -7.52
C PRO A 85 3.71 -14.32 -6.98
N PHE A 86 3.37 -13.68 -5.86
CA PHE A 86 4.29 -12.77 -5.19
C PHE A 86 5.59 -13.48 -4.80
N ASP A 87 6.69 -12.79 -5.04
CA ASP A 87 8.02 -13.24 -4.64
C ASP A 87 8.79 -12.07 -4.01
N SER A 88 9.34 -12.29 -2.83
CA SER A 88 10.00 -11.25 -2.04
C SER A 88 11.31 -10.73 -2.68
N SER A 89 11.96 -11.51 -3.54
CA SER A 89 13.15 -11.06 -4.26
C SER A 89 12.80 -10.12 -5.42
N ARG A 90 11.64 -10.35 -6.08
CA ARG A 90 11.10 -9.50 -7.14
C ARG A 90 10.22 -8.37 -6.60
N LYS A 91 9.66 -8.54 -5.40
CA LYS A 91 8.74 -7.62 -4.71
C LYS A 91 7.50 -7.24 -5.55
N MET A 92 7.03 -8.17 -6.37
CA MET A 92 5.85 -7.99 -7.21
C MET A 92 5.14 -9.30 -7.48
N MET A 93 3.90 -9.22 -7.97
CA MET A 93 3.12 -10.31 -8.52
C MET A 93 2.38 -9.85 -9.77
N SER A 94 1.98 -10.80 -10.59
CA SER A 94 1.21 -10.55 -11.80
C SER A 94 0.06 -11.55 -11.94
N THR A 95 -1.08 -11.07 -12.40
CA THR A 95 -2.24 -11.92 -12.74
C THR A 95 -2.64 -11.69 -14.19
N LEU A 96 -3.03 -12.76 -14.88
CA LEU A 96 -3.49 -12.72 -16.26
C LEU A 96 -4.98 -13.04 -16.30
N HIS A 97 -5.73 -12.20 -16.98
CA HIS A 97 -7.17 -12.28 -17.07
C HIS A 97 -7.63 -12.33 -18.53
N LYS A 98 -8.65 -13.13 -18.82
CA LYS A 98 -9.25 -13.16 -20.15
C LYS A 98 -10.46 -12.24 -20.18
N ARG A 99 -10.39 -11.15 -20.91
CA ARG A 99 -11.51 -10.24 -21.08
C ARG A 99 -12.60 -10.88 -21.96
N VAL A 100 -13.79 -11.05 -21.41
CA VAL A 100 -14.88 -11.76 -22.07
C VAL A 100 -15.38 -11.00 -23.30
N SER A 101 -15.35 -9.66 -23.27
CA SER A 101 -15.93 -8.80 -24.32
C SER A 101 -15.22 -8.89 -25.67
N ASP A 102 -13.90 -9.10 -25.69
CA ASP A 102 -13.10 -9.14 -26.91
C ASP A 102 -12.10 -10.31 -26.98
N GLY A 103 -12.07 -11.15 -25.94
CA GLY A 103 -11.23 -12.32 -25.84
C GLY A 103 -9.75 -12.05 -25.60
N LYS A 104 -9.32 -10.77 -25.50
CA LYS A 104 -7.93 -10.41 -25.22
C LYS A 104 -7.52 -10.79 -23.82
N ILE A 105 -6.21 -10.95 -23.63
CA ILE A 105 -5.62 -11.19 -22.32
C ILE A 105 -5.11 -9.87 -21.77
N ILE A 106 -5.52 -9.54 -20.56
CA ILE A 106 -4.96 -8.41 -19.82
C ILE A 106 -4.18 -8.94 -18.61
N GLN A 107 -2.96 -8.46 -18.47
CA GLN A 107 -2.12 -8.70 -17.31
C GLN A 107 -2.15 -7.48 -16.41
N TYR A 108 -2.36 -7.70 -15.12
CA TYR A 108 -2.10 -6.71 -14.08
C TYR A 108 -0.89 -7.13 -13.26
N THR A 109 -0.04 -6.17 -12.92
CA THR A 109 1.13 -6.37 -12.08
C THR A 109 1.09 -5.34 -10.96
N LYS A 110 1.19 -5.80 -9.71
CA LYS A 110 1.36 -4.93 -8.54
C LYS A 110 2.64 -5.26 -7.80
N GLY A 111 3.24 -4.25 -7.18
CA GLY A 111 4.45 -4.47 -6.37
C GLY A 111 5.09 -3.19 -5.86
N ALA A 112 6.32 -3.33 -5.36
CA ALA A 112 7.11 -2.19 -4.89
C ALA A 112 7.38 -1.21 -6.04
N PRO A 113 7.13 0.10 -5.82
CA PRO A 113 7.19 1.09 -6.90
C PRO A 113 8.51 1.11 -7.66
N ASP A 114 9.63 1.02 -6.97
CA ASP A 114 10.97 1.02 -7.55
C ASP A 114 11.24 -0.21 -8.44
N GLU A 115 10.67 -1.35 -8.11
CA GLU A 115 10.84 -2.58 -8.90
C GLU A 115 9.89 -2.64 -10.10
N VAL A 116 8.62 -2.31 -9.91
CA VAL A 116 7.63 -2.30 -11.01
C VAL A 116 7.96 -1.21 -12.04
N LEU A 117 8.40 -0.03 -11.60
CA LEU A 117 8.77 1.07 -12.51
C LEU A 117 9.91 0.69 -13.47
N LYS A 118 10.86 -0.12 -13.04
CA LYS A 118 11.94 -0.66 -13.91
C LYS A 118 11.40 -1.54 -15.06
N LYS A 119 10.22 -2.14 -14.86
CA LYS A 119 9.55 -3.00 -15.86
C LYS A 119 8.64 -2.22 -16.80
N CYS A 120 8.37 -0.94 -16.51
CA CYS A 120 7.50 -0.10 -17.32
C CYS A 120 8.27 0.56 -18.45
N THR A 121 7.78 0.40 -19.68
CA THR A 121 8.23 1.13 -20.88
C THR A 121 7.19 2.14 -21.34
N LYS A 122 5.95 2.00 -20.87
CA LYS A 122 4.81 2.84 -21.23
C LYS A 122 4.11 3.41 -19.99
N ILE A 123 3.32 4.43 -20.23
CA ILE A 123 2.45 5.08 -19.24
C ILE A 123 1.09 5.35 -19.88
N ILE A 124 0.02 5.17 -19.10
CA ILE A 124 -1.29 5.69 -19.46
C ILE A 124 -1.49 7.02 -18.75
N LYS A 125 -1.87 8.06 -19.49
CA LYS A 125 -2.13 9.41 -18.95
C LYS A 125 -3.24 10.07 -19.76
N GLY A 126 -4.33 10.45 -19.10
CA GLY A 126 -5.53 10.99 -19.76
C GLY A 126 -6.17 10.01 -20.74
N GLY A 127 -6.20 8.73 -20.42
CA GLY A 127 -6.74 7.65 -21.23
C GLY A 127 -5.89 7.27 -22.45
N LYS A 128 -4.68 7.85 -22.60
CA LYS A 128 -3.78 7.58 -23.73
C LYS A 128 -2.50 6.88 -23.28
N ILE A 129 -2.17 5.79 -23.99
CA ILE A 129 -0.93 5.05 -23.75
C ILE A 129 0.17 5.66 -24.65
N ARG A 130 1.32 5.94 -24.02
CA ARG A 130 2.53 6.40 -24.72
C ARG A 130 3.79 5.83 -24.04
N GLU A 131 4.92 5.98 -24.68
CA GLU A 131 6.22 5.67 -24.06
C GLU A 131 6.42 6.55 -22.81
N ILE A 132 6.97 5.92 -21.75
CA ILE A 132 7.30 6.62 -20.50
C ILE A 132 8.58 7.43 -20.69
N THR A 133 8.56 8.67 -20.23
CA THR A 133 9.72 9.58 -20.29
C THR A 133 10.49 9.60 -18.99
N GLU A 134 11.71 10.15 -18.98
CA GLU A 134 12.49 10.38 -17.76
C GLU A 134 11.82 11.41 -16.83
N GLU A 135 11.02 12.31 -17.37
CA GLU A 135 10.22 13.26 -16.59
C GLU A 135 9.09 12.53 -15.85
N ASP A 136 8.35 11.66 -16.56
CA ASP A 136 7.33 10.81 -15.91
C ASP A 136 7.93 9.95 -14.79
N ARG A 137 9.11 9.34 -15.02
CA ARG A 137 9.79 8.55 -13.99
C ARG A 137 10.13 9.38 -12.76
N ARG A 138 10.57 10.63 -12.95
CA ARG A 138 10.85 11.55 -11.85
C ARG A 138 9.58 11.97 -11.11
N GLU A 139 8.49 12.25 -11.84
CA GLU A 139 7.17 12.55 -11.24
C GLU A 139 6.68 11.37 -10.38
N ILE A 140 6.71 10.15 -10.93
CA ILE A 140 6.29 8.92 -10.23
C ILE A 140 7.17 8.67 -8.99
N ALA A 141 8.48 8.78 -9.11
CA ALA A 141 9.40 8.63 -7.98
C ALA A 141 9.18 9.71 -6.90
N GLY A 142 8.86 10.94 -7.32
CA GLY A 142 8.50 12.03 -6.43
C GLY A 142 7.21 11.76 -5.66
N ALA A 143 6.16 11.29 -6.34
CA ALA A 143 4.90 10.90 -5.71
C ALA A 143 5.10 9.74 -4.71
N ASN A 144 5.84 8.70 -5.11
CA ASN A 144 6.19 7.60 -4.21
C ASN A 144 6.93 8.11 -2.96
N LYS A 145 7.91 9.00 -3.14
CA LYS A 145 8.63 9.59 -2.00
C LYS A 145 7.72 10.38 -1.08
N GLN A 146 6.82 11.22 -1.62
CA GLN A 146 5.86 11.98 -0.82
C GLN A 146 4.95 11.09 0.03
N MET A 147 4.47 9.97 -0.54
CA MET A 147 3.70 8.97 0.19
C MET A 147 4.54 8.27 1.26
N ALA A 148 5.78 7.89 0.94
CA ALA A 148 6.70 7.27 1.89
C ALA A 148 7.07 8.20 3.05
N ASP A 149 7.25 9.50 2.79
CA ASP A 149 7.51 10.53 3.82
C ASP A 149 6.34 10.68 4.81
N LYS A 150 5.11 10.27 4.40
CA LYS A 150 3.92 10.15 5.27
C LYS A 150 3.81 8.76 5.94
N ALA A 151 4.86 7.95 5.87
CA ALA A 151 4.90 6.58 6.36
C ALA A 151 3.85 5.64 5.72
N LEU A 152 3.41 5.92 4.50
CA LEU A 152 2.51 5.04 3.78
C LEU A 152 3.28 3.84 3.19
N ARG A 153 2.67 2.67 3.26
CA ARG A 153 3.08 1.55 2.41
C ARG A 153 2.56 1.82 1.00
N VAL A 154 3.44 1.92 0.04
CA VAL A 154 3.08 2.25 -1.35
C VAL A 154 3.18 1.01 -2.24
N LEU A 155 2.15 0.78 -3.03
CA LEU A 155 2.16 -0.19 -4.13
C LEU A 155 1.93 0.52 -5.45
N MET A 156 2.58 0.02 -6.48
CA MET A 156 2.43 0.45 -7.87
C MET A 156 1.63 -0.59 -8.64
N ALA A 157 0.71 -0.12 -9.50
CA ALA A 157 0.07 -0.95 -10.49
C ALA A 157 0.56 -0.63 -11.91
N ALA A 158 0.69 -1.68 -12.71
CA ALA A 158 0.97 -1.61 -14.13
C ALA A 158 0.17 -2.69 -14.86
N PHE A 159 -0.02 -2.54 -16.17
CA PHE A 159 -0.71 -3.53 -16.99
C PHE A 159 -0.03 -3.77 -18.33
N LYS A 160 -0.43 -4.86 -18.99
CA LYS A 160 -0.08 -5.17 -20.36
C LYS A 160 -1.23 -5.94 -21.02
N THR A 161 -1.46 -5.71 -22.29
CA THR A 161 -2.50 -6.42 -23.06
C THR A 161 -1.86 -7.30 -24.13
N TYR A 162 -2.41 -8.49 -24.32
CA TYR A 162 -2.00 -9.45 -25.33
C TYR A 162 -3.21 -9.85 -26.16
N ASP A 163 -3.01 -10.07 -27.44
CA ASP A 163 -4.07 -10.60 -28.33
C ASP A 163 -4.34 -12.07 -28.07
N GLU A 164 -3.33 -12.84 -27.67
CA GLU A 164 -3.40 -14.25 -27.29
C GLU A 164 -2.57 -14.52 -26.03
N MET A 165 -2.79 -15.68 -25.40
CA MET A 165 -2.03 -16.08 -24.21
C MET A 165 -0.53 -16.11 -24.50
N PRO A 166 0.32 -15.41 -23.71
CA PRO A 166 1.76 -15.45 -23.91
C PRO A 166 2.29 -16.88 -23.74
N GLY A 167 3.20 -17.27 -24.64
CA GLY A 167 3.77 -18.61 -24.61
C GLY A 167 4.72 -18.87 -23.43
N ASP A 168 5.25 -17.81 -22.82
CA ASP A 168 6.08 -17.85 -21.61
C ASP A 168 5.43 -16.99 -20.53
N ILE A 169 4.86 -17.65 -19.51
CA ILE A 169 4.22 -17.01 -18.33
C ILE A 169 5.17 -16.93 -17.13
N SER A 170 6.45 -17.21 -17.32
CA SER A 170 7.44 -16.96 -16.27
C SER A 170 7.58 -15.46 -15.96
N PRO A 171 8.13 -15.08 -14.80
CA PRO A 171 8.44 -13.68 -14.50
C PRO A 171 9.22 -12.96 -15.62
N ALA A 172 10.21 -13.66 -16.21
CA ALA A 172 11.01 -13.12 -17.31
C ALA A 172 10.21 -12.92 -18.61
N GLY A 173 9.18 -13.72 -18.82
CA GLY A 173 8.30 -13.68 -19.98
C GLY A 173 7.29 -12.52 -19.91
N VAL A 174 6.65 -12.33 -18.76
CA VAL A 174 5.51 -11.42 -18.63
C VAL A 174 5.81 -10.13 -17.88
N GLU A 175 6.72 -10.11 -16.89
CA GLU A 175 7.05 -8.91 -16.10
C GLU A 175 8.05 -8.00 -16.83
N LYS A 176 7.66 -7.57 -18.03
CA LYS A 176 8.44 -6.63 -18.87
C LYS A 176 7.53 -5.87 -19.84
N ASP A 177 7.99 -4.71 -20.28
CA ASP A 177 7.26 -3.83 -21.22
C ASP A 177 5.87 -3.48 -20.71
N LEU A 178 5.77 -3.22 -19.40
CA LEU A 178 4.53 -2.89 -18.73
C LEU A 178 4.15 -1.42 -18.98
N CYS A 179 2.87 -1.13 -18.85
CA CYS A 179 2.30 0.22 -18.88
C CYS A 179 1.94 0.64 -17.45
N TYR A 180 2.58 1.69 -16.94
CA TYR A 180 2.29 2.26 -15.63
C TYR A 180 0.85 2.79 -15.57
N ILE A 181 0.16 2.55 -14.45
CA ILE A 181 -1.19 3.05 -14.14
C ILE A 181 -1.12 4.10 -13.03
N GLY A 182 -0.64 3.72 -11.85
CA GLY A 182 -0.67 4.58 -10.68
C GLY A 182 -0.06 3.94 -9.43
N LEU A 183 -0.16 4.68 -8.33
CA LEU A 183 0.29 4.29 -6.98
C LEU A 183 -0.89 4.32 -6.01
N GLU A 184 -0.93 3.35 -5.10
CA GLU A 184 -1.80 3.38 -3.92
C GLU A 184 -0.95 3.37 -2.65
N GLY A 185 -1.18 4.37 -1.79
CA GLY A 185 -0.57 4.51 -0.48
C GLY A 185 -1.54 4.09 0.61
N MET A 186 -1.10 3.21 1.51
CA MET A 186 -1.92 2.65 2.58
C MET A 186 -1.22 2.69 3.92
N ILE A 187 -2.01 2.74 4.99
CA ILE A 187 -1.53 2.74 6.37
C ILE A 187 -2.52 1.98 7.24
N ASP A 188 -2.06 1.50 8.39
CA ASP A 188 -2.93 1.07 9.48
C ASP A 188 -3.32 2.31 10.28
N PRO A 189 -4.56 2.84 10.13
CA PRO A 189 -4.92 4.13 10.70
C PRO A 189 -5.03 4.08 12.21
N VAL A 190 -4.72 5.20 12.85
CA VAL A 190 -4.95 5.43 14.27
C VAL A 190 -6.45 5.28 14.59
N ARG A 191 -6.76 4.71 15.75
CA ARG A 191 -8.14 4.67 16.24
C ARG A 191 -8.63 6.09 16.57
N PRO A 192 -9.85 6.46 16.18
CA PRO A 192 -10.38 7.82 16.39
C PRO A 192 -10.32 8.32 17.84
N GLU A 193 -10.52 7.39 18.79
CA GLU A 193 -10.55 7.69 20.24
C GLU A 193 -9.15 7.89 20.86
N VAL A 194 -8.08 7.42 20.22
CA VAL A 194 -6.74 7.40 20.82
C VAL A 194 -6.18 8.79 21.02
N LYS A 195 -6.40 9.70 20.08
CA LYS A 195 -5.86 11.06 20.20
C LYS A 195 -6.39 11.78 21.44
N ALA A 196 -7.70 11.70 21.69
CA ALA A 196 -8.32 12.27 22.89
C ALA A 196 -7.79 11.60 24.17
N ALA A 197 -7.63 10.27 24.17
CA ALA A 197 -7.09 9.55 25.31
C ALA A 197 -5.62 9.94 25.63
N ILE A 198 -4.81 10.21 24.62
CA ILE A 198 -3.44 10.71 24.80
C ILE A 198 -3.44 12.13 25.37
N GLU A 199 -4.35 12.99 24.90
CA GLU A 199 -4.52 14.35 25.45
C GLU A 199 -4.91 14.31 26.94
N GLU A 200 -5.89 13.48 27.32
CA GLU A 200 -6.28 13.26 28.72
C GLU A 200 -5.11 12.73 29.59
N CYS A 201 -4.30 11.82 29.07
CA CYS A 201 -3.10 11.35 29.77
C CYS A 201 -2.13 12.52 30.06
N ASN A 202 -1.85 13.34 29.06
CA ASN A 202 -0.94 14.47 29.19
C ASN A 202 -1.47 15.50 30.20
N GLU A 203 -2.78 15.81 30.17
CA GLU A 203 -3.45 16.70 31.15
C GLU A 203 -3.38 16.17 32.59
N ALA A 204 -3.47 14.85 32.75
CA ALA A 204 -3.32 14.17 34.03
C ALA A 204 -1.86 14.04 34.51
N GLY A 205 -0.88 14.53 33.74
CA GLY A 205 0.55 14.40 34.04
C GLY A 205 1.07 12.98 33.83
N ILE A 206 0.37 12.14 33.06
CA ILE A 206 0.77 10.80 32.71
C ILE A 206 1.47 10.84 31.33
N ARG A 207 2.68 10.29 31.25
CA ARG A 207 3.45 10.26 30.01
C ARG A 207 3.14 9.01 29.18
N PRO A 208 2.51 9.14 28.00
CA PRO A 208 2.34 8.00 27.10
C PRO A 208 3.64 7.72 26.32
N ILE A 209 3.97 6.43 26.19
CA ILE A 209 5.10 5.93 25.41
C ILE A 209 4.56 4.88 24.43
N MET A 210 4.86 5.04 23.15
CA MET A 210 4.53 4.04 22.14
C MET A 210 5.71 3.08 21.95
N ILE A 211 5.42 1.79 22.00
CA ILE A 211 6.37 0.70 21.75
C ILE A 211 5.88 -0.05 20.51
N THR A 212 6.78 -0.31 19.54
CA THR A 212 6.41 -1.00 18.30
C THR A 212 7.60 -1.70 17.68
N GLY A 213 7.35 -2.75 16.91
CA GLY A 213 8.32 -3.39 16.01
C GLY A 213 8.48 -2.72 14.65
N ASP A 214 7.74 -1.64 14.37
CA ASP A 214 7.79 -0.93 13.09
C ASP A 214 9.12 -0.17 12.89
N HIS A 215 9.38 0.20 11.64
CA HIS A 215 10.48 1.10 11.33
C HIS A 215 10.29 2.46 12.04
N ILE A 216 11.40 3.06 12.47
CA ILE A 216 11.40 4.29 13.28
C ILE A 216 10.67 5.45 12.58
N ASP A 217 10.72 5.54 11.26
CA ASP A 217 10.05 6.61 10.51
C ASP A 217 8.53 6.47 10.58
N THR A 218 8.01 5.24 10.43
CA THR A 218 6.58 4.93 10.58
C THR A 218 6.10 5.22 12.00
N ALA A 219 6.85 4.75 12.99
CA ALA A 219 6.56 4.99 14.39
C ALA A 219 6.58 6.49 14.72
N SER A 220 7.55 7.23 14.19
CA SER A 220 7.68 8.68 14.40
C SER A 220 6.52 9.46 13.79
N ALA A 221 6.05 9.09 12.60
CA ALA A 221 4.91 9.74 11.96
C ALA A 221 3.64 9.59 12.80
N ILE A 222 3.34 8.37 13.25
CA ILE A 222 2.18 8.08 14.12
C ILE A 222 2.34 8.74 15.49
N GLY A 223 3.56 8.71 16.06
CA GLY A 223 3.84 9.37 17.33
C GLY A 223 3.61 10.88 17.29
N ARG A 224 3.93 11.54 16.16
CA ARG A 224 3.62 12.98 15.96
C ARG A 224 2.13 13.22 15.78
N GLU A 225 1.45 12.40 15.00
CA GLU A 225 -0.01 12.50 14.79
C GLU A 225 -0.77 12.40 16.10
N LEU A 226 -0.34 11.51 17.01
CA LEU A 226 -0.94 11.29 18.32
C LEU A 226 -0.50 12.30 19.38
N GLY A 227 0.51 13.15 19.12
CA GLY A 227 1.07 14.06 20.13
C GLY A 227 1.94 13.36 21.18
N ILE A 228 2.35 12.12 20.98
CA ILE A 228 3.32 11.38 21.80
C ILE A 228 4.74 11.89 21.51
N LEU A 229 5.04 12.16 20.24
CA LEU A 229 6.31 12.69 19.78
C LEU A 229 6.18 14.19 19.50
N SER A 230 6.99 14.99 20.21
CA SER A 230 7.04 16.46 20.12
C SER A 230 8.50 16.93 19.98
N GLU A 231 8.73 18.24 19.97
CA GLU A 231 10.09 18.82 19.94
C GLU A 231 10.93 18.43 21.17
N ASN A 232 10.28 18.14 22.31
CA ASN A 232 10.94 17.79 23.57
C ASN A 232 11.04 16.27 23.80
N THR A 233 10.58 15.45 22.85
CA THR A 233 10.62 13.99 22.95
C THR A 233 11.27 13.41 21.70
N ARG A 234 11.83 12.21 21.79
CA ARG A 234 12.50 11.57 20.65
C ARG A 234 12.08 10.12 20.49
N ALA A 235 12.10 9.65 19.27
CA ALA A 235 12.03 8.24 18.96
C ALA A 235 13.44 7.64 19.01
N ILE A 236 13.55 6.43 19.58
CA ILE A 236 14.80 5.67 19.63
C ILE A 236 14.53 4.24 19.17
N THR A 237 15.52 3.60 18.57
CA THR A 237 15.46 2.18 18.22
C THR A 237 15.89 1.32 19.41
N GLY A 238 15.49 0.03 19.40
CA GLY A 238 15.95 -0.92 20.43
C GLY A 238 17.48 -1.06 20.46
N ALA A 239 18.16 -0.94 19.31
CA ALA A 239 19.62 -0.92 19.26
C ALA A 239 20.19 0.29 20.01
N MET A 240 19.67 1.49 19.71
CA MET A 240 20.08 2.71 20.43
C MET A 240 19.79 2.64 21.91
N LEU A 241 18.68 2.00 22.31
CA LEU A 241 18.32 1.81 23.72
C LEU A 241 19.34 0.91 24.44
N ASN A 242 19.78 -0.17 23.79
CA ASN A 242 20.77 -1.09 24.35
C ASN A 242 22.17 -0.47 24.50
N ASP A 243 22.48 0.57 23.72
CA ASP A 243 23.78 1.26 23.76
C ASP A 243 23.82 2.38 24.82
N LEU A 244 22.66 2.72 25.46
CA LEU A 244 22.63 3.72 26.54
C LEU A 244 23.22 3.15 27.83
N SER A 245 24.02 3.96 28.53
CA SER A 245 24.41 3.69 29.91
C SER A 245 23.22 3.93 30.86
N ASP A 246 23.28 3.36 32.07
CA ASP A 246 22.24 3.56 33.09
C ASP A 246 22.01 5.06 33.38
N ASP A 247 23.08 5.86 33.46
CA ASP A 247 23.03 7.31 33.69
C ASP A 247 22.37 8.09 32.52
N GLU A 248 22.44 7.58 31.28
CA GLU A 248 21.80 8.17 30.10
C GLU A 248 20.35 7.73 29.98
N PHE A 249 20.02 6.53 30.45
CA PHE A 249 18.66 6.00 30.45
C PHE A 249 17.77 6.69 31.51
N GLU A 250 18.36 7.17 32.62
CA GLU A 250 17.66 7.89 33.69
C GLU A 250 17.35 9.36 33.35
N LYS A 251 17.93 9.92 32.28
CA LYS A 251 17.71 11.31 31.81
C LYS A 251 16.64 11.39 30.74
#